data_8f13753b6d19dd754a05b937c48fbfaf
#
_entry.id   8f13753b6d19dd754a05b937c48fbfaf
#
_cell.length_a   1.000
_cell.length_b   1.000
_cell.length_c   1.000
_cell.angle_alpha   90.00
_cell.angle_beta   90.00
_cell.angle_gamma   90.00
#
_symmetry.space_group_name_H-M   'P 1'
#
loop_
_entity.id
_entity.type
_entity.pdbx_description
1 polymer ?
#
loop_
_entity_poly.entity_id
_entity_poly.type
_entity_poly.pdbx_seq_one_letter_code
_entity_poly.pdbx_strand_id
1 'polypeptide(L)'
;SSTFVFENAAQGGARFAGKDPGFIYTRLGNPTNRMVEEKVAFLEGAGAALLAGSGMGAIAAALWTALKAGDHVVAADTLYGGTFDLLAHGMTRYGVQVDFVDMTDLEQVRAVMKDNTRVVYVETPVNPTLKITDIEGVSAIAHEQPGRLVMVDNTFSSPYLQQPLKLGADVVLHSATKYINGHGDVVAGFVCGSREFIHEVADFGMKTATGSVLSPHDAFLIARGLKTLEIRMERHCASAQKVAEF
;
A
#
# COMPACT_ATOMS: atom_id res chain seq x y z
N SER A 1 -0.75 24.35 3.49
CA SER A 1 -0.10 25.16 2.46
C SER A 1 0.30 24.28 1.29
N SER A 2 0.27 24.78 0.05
CA SER A 2 0.77 24.06 -1.12
C SER A 2 2.28 24.18 -1.25
N THR A 3 2.86 25.32 -0.84
CA THR A 3 4.29 25.62 -0.89
C THR A 3 4.77 26.09 0.48
N PHE A 4 6.06 25.94 0.73
CA PHE A 4 6.69 26.32 2.01
C PHE A 4 7.74 27.39 1.80
N VAL A 5 7.90 28.26 2.78
CA VAL A 5 8.81 29.42 2.74
C VAL A 5 10.23 28.96 3.01
N PHE A 6 11.20 29.58 2.34
CA PHE A 6 12.62 29.47 2.61
C PHE A 6 13.12 30.78 3.24
N GLU A 7 14.10 30.69 4.11
CA GLU A 7 14.75 31.87 4.70
C GLU A 7 15.53 32.68 3.65
N ASN A 8 16.14 31.95 2.71
CA ASN A 8 16.91 32.53 1.61
C ASN A 8 17.08 31.52 0.47
N ALA A 9 17.64 31.95 -0.66
CA ALA A 9 17.86 31.13 -1.85
C ALA A 9 18.84 29.95 -1.60
N ALA A 10 19.81 30.10 -0.72
CA ALA A 10 20.76 29.04 -0.39
C ALA A 10 20.07 27.90 0.35
N GLN A 11 19.18 28.20 1.30
CA GLN A 11 18.37 27.19 1.98
C GLN A 11 17.43 26.49 1.00
N GLY A 12 16.79 27.24 0.12
CA GLY A 12 15.94 26.66 -0.94
C GLY A 12 16.72 25.66 -1.79
N GLY A 13 17.89 26.04 -2.28
CA GLY A 13 18.78 25.16 -3.04
C GLY A 13 19.22 23.93 -2.26
N ALA A 14 19.54 24.07 -0.97
CA ALA A 14 19.92 22.96 -0.11
C ALA A 14 18.75 21.97 0.09
N ARG A 15 17.50 22.43 0.27
CA ARG A 15 16.33 21.59 0.36
C ARG A 15 16.04 20.80 -0.92
N PHE A 16 16.10 21.48 -2.07
CA PHE A 16 15.96 20.79 -3.37
C PHE A 16 17.05 19.75 -3.62
N ALA A 17 18.24 19.96 -3.08
CA ALA A 17 19.36 19.02 -3.14
C ALA A 17 19.31 17.92 -2.06
N GLY A 18 18.28 17.89 -1.20
CA GLY A 18 18.18 16.94 -0.09
C GLY A 18 19.18 17.13 1.05
N LYS A 19 19.86 18.30 1.09
CA LYS A 19 20.92 18.62 2.09
C LYS A 19 20.39 19.35 3.33
N ASP A 20 19.19 19.95 3.24
CA ASP A 20 18.47 20.57 4.35
C ASP A 20 17.11 19.87 4.51
N PRO A 21 16.80 19.28 5.68
CA PRO A 21 15.49 18.66 5.92
C PRO A 21 14.41 19.74 5.99
N GLY A 22 13.30 19.53 5.30
CA GLY A 22 12.18 20.46 5.34
C GLY A 22 11.22 20.26 4.17
N PHE A 23 10.12 20.96 4.25
CA PHE A 23 9.09 20.86 3.22
C PHE A 23 9.31 21.94 2.15
N ILE A 24 9.04 21.57 0.91
CA ILE A 24 9.19 22.43 -0.28
C ILE A 24 7.81 22.68 -0.89
N TYR A 25 7.12 21.61 -1.20
CA TYR A 25 5.86 21.60 -1.93
C TYR A 25 5.03 20.36 -1.50
N THR A 26 3.74 20.53 -1.26
CA THR A 26 2.91 19.48 -0.66
C THR A 26 2.90 18.16 -1.44
N ARG A 27 3.02 18.19 -2.78
CA ARG A 27 3.16 16.96 -3.57
C ARG A 27 4.44 16.16 -3.24
N LEU A 28 5.47 16.83 -2.74
CA LEU A 28 6.75 16.21 -2.34
C LEU A 28 6.79 15.87 -0.85
N GLY A 29 5.86 16.40 -0.08
CA GLY A 29 5.73 16.17 1.35
C GLY A 29 5.03 17.32 2.05
N ASN A 30 4.30 16.98 3.12
CA ASN A 30 3.55 17.93 3.93
C ASN A 30 3.59 17.49 5.40
N PRO A 31 3.75 18.40 6.37
CA PRO A 31 3.86 18.01 7.79
C PRO A 31 2.63 17.28 8.33
N THR A 32 1.43 17.63 7.87
CA THR A 32 0.20 16.94 8.31
C THR A 32 0.13 15.52 7.72
N ASN A 33 0.50 15.36 6.44
CA ASN A 33 0.56 14.05 5.80
C ASN A 33 1.61 13.17 6.50
N ARG A 34 2.81 13.70 6.74
CA ARG A 34 3.90 12.98 7.44
C ARG A 34 3.47 12.48 8.81
N MET A 35 2.77 13.30 9.61
CA MET A 35 2.26 12.88 10.91
C MET A 35 1.34 11.65 10.80
N VAL A 36 0.53 11.55 9.76
CA VAL A 36 -0.37 10.41 9.54
C VAL A 36 0.41 9.20 9.01
N GLU A 37 1.35 9.42 8.10
CA GLU A 37 2.26 8.40 7.57
C GLU A 37 3.04 7.72 8.70
N GLU A 38 3.63 8.50 9.63
CA GLU A 38 4.36 7.97 10.79
C GLU A 38 3.46 7.12 11.71
N LYS A 39 2.19 7.55 11.92
CA LYS A 39 1.23 6.78 12.73
C LYS A 39 0.88 5.44 12.07
N VAL A 40 0.60 5.44 10.77
CA VAL A 40 0.24 4.20 10.06
C VAL A 40 1.45 3.28 9.94
N ALA A 41 2.65 3.81 9.68
CA ALA A 41 3.88 3.03 9.73
C ALA A 41 4.07 2.34 11.09
N PHE A 42 3.85 3.05 12.19
CA PHE A 42 3.92 2.48 13.53
C PHE A 42 2.89 1.37 13.74
N LEU A 43 1.65 1.57 13.32
CA LEU A 43 0.58 0.58 13.48
C LEU A 43 0.83 -0.69 12.66
N GLU A 44 1.40 -0.58 11.47
CA GLU A 44 1.78 -1.73 10.62
C GLU A 44 3.11 -2.37 11.04
N GLY A 45 3.89 -1.72 11.89
CA GLY A 45 5.25 -2.16 12.18
C GLY A 45 6.22 -1.94 11.02
N ALA A 46 5.91 -0.99 10.13
CA ALA A 46 6.69 -0.67 8.95
C ALA A 46 7.86 0.28 9.26
N GLY A 47 8.91 0.24 8.44
CA GLY A 47 10.00 1.19 8.48
C GLY A 47 9.58 2.62 8.10
N ALA A 48 8.62 2.74 7.16
CA ALA A 48 7.97 3.97 6.75
C ALA A 48 6.60 3.69 6.10
N ALA A 49 5.79 4.73 5.93
CA ALA A 49 4.58 4.71 5.11
C ALA A 49 4.49 5.97 4.25
N LEU A 50 3.73 5.89 3.16
CA LEU A 50 3.44 7.00 2.26
C LEU A 50 1.94 7.09 2.02
N LEU A 51 1.39 8.28 2.17
CA LEU A 51 -0.03 8.59 2.01
C LEU A 51 -0.34 8.99 0.56
N ALA A 52 -1.36 8.36 -0.03
CA ALA A 52 -1.80 8.61 -1.40
C ALA A 52 -3.24 9.12 -1.46
N GLY A 53 -3.61 9.81 -2.55
CA GLY A 53 -4.94 10.37 -2.79
C GLY A 53 -6.04 9.32 -3.00
N SER A 54 -5.71 8.03 -3.11
CA SER A 54 -6.64 6.90 -3.16
C SER A 54 -5.92 5.59 -2.93
N GLY A 55 -6.68 4.52 -2.61
CA GLY A 55 -6.12 3.16 -2.55
C GLY A 55 -5.49 2.75 -3.89
N MET A 56 -6.16 3.01 -5.02
CA MET A 56 -5.60 2.75 -6.35
C MET A 56 -4.35 3.59 -6.64
N GLY A 57 -4.28 4.84 -6.14
CA GLY A 57 -3.09 5.66 -6.26
C GLY A 57 -1.90 5.08 -5.50
N ALA A 58 -2.13 4.50 -4.32
CA ALA A 58 -1.12 3.79 -3.54
C ALA A 58 -0.64 2.52 -4.27
N ILE A 59 -1.59 1.69 -4.72
CA ILE A 59 -1.31 0.45 -5.47
C ILE A 59 -0.52 0.76 -6.74
N ALA A 60 -0.99 1.71 -7.56
CA ALA A 60 -0.31 2.09 -8.79
C ALA A 60 1.10 2.64 -8.52
N ALA A 61 1.28 3.50 -7.51
CA ALA A 61 2.60 4.03 -7.17
C ALA A 61 3.58 2.92 -6.75
N ALA A 62 3.14 1.95 -5.94
CA ALA A 62 3.96 0.81 -5.53
C ALA A 62 4.32 -0.09 -6.72
N LEU A 63 3.34 -0.46 -7.55
CA LEU A 63 3.57 -1.32 -8.72
C LEU A 63 4.45 -0.66 -9.78
N TRP A 64 4.24 0.64 -10.10
CA TRP A 64 5.11 1.37 -11.02
C TRP A 64 6.55 1.49 -10.52
N THR A 65 6.75 1.52 -9.20
CA THR A 65 8.09 1.54 -8.61
C THR A 65 8.77 0.17 -8.70
N ALA A 66 8.02 -0.90 -8.43
CA ALA A 66 8.58 -2.26 -8.35
C ALA A 66 8.79 -2.92 -9.71
N LEU A 67 8.05 -2.50 -10.75
CA LEU A 67 7.95 -3.23 -12.03
C LEU A 67 8.46 -2.41 -13.22
N LYS A 68 9.03 -3.12 -14.17
CA LYS A 68 9.41 -2.63 -15.50
C LYS A 68 8.95 -3.61 -16.59
N ALA A 69 9.07 -3.21 -17.84
CA ALA A 69 8.77 -4.08 -18.97
C ALA A 69 9.57 -5.38 -18.90
N GLY A 70 8.91 -6.51 -19.12
CA GLY A 70 9.47 -7.86 -19.04
C GLY A 70 9.41 -8.49 -17.66
N ASP A 71 9.08 -7.75 -16.60
CA ASP A 71 8.87 -8.33 -15.27
C ASP A 71 7.54 -9.10 -15.20
N HIS A 72 7.46 -10.02 -14.26
CA HIS A 72 6.30 -10.86 -14.03
C HIS A 72 5.70 -10.63 -12.63
N VAL A 73 4.37 -10.68 -12.58
CA VAL A 73 3.56 -10.61 -11.35
C VAL A 73 2.76 -11.89 -11.21
N VAL A 74 2.79 -12.48 -10.03
CA VAL A 74 1.83 -13.51 -9.60
C VAL A 74 0.80 -12.81 -8.71
N ALA A 75 -0.47 -12.88 -9.07
CA ALA A 75 -1.53 -12.20 -8.35
C ALA A 75 -2.65 -13.16 -7.96
N ALA A 76 -3.38 -12.86 -6.88
CA ALA A 76 -4.57 -13.62 -6.53
C ALA A 76 -5.61 -13.59 -7.66
N ASP A 77 -6.27 -14.71 -7.92
CA ASP A 77 -7.33 -14.84 -8.93
C ASP A 77 -8.57 -14.00 -8.60
N THR A 78 -8.76 -13.73 -7.34
CA THR A 78 -9.79 -12.84 -6.83
C THR A 78 -9.13 -11.64 -6.15
N LEU A 79 -9.43 -10.45 -6.65
CA LEU A 79 -8.93 -9.17 -6.16
C LEU A 79 -10.03 -8.12 -6.25
N TYR A 80 -9.86 -7.01 -5.55
CA TYR A 80 -10.62 -5.81 -5.82
C TYR A 80 -10.57 -5.47 -7.33
N GLY A 81 -11.75 -5.21 -7.93
CA GLY A 81 -11.86 -5.05 -9.39
C GLY A 81 -10.90 -4.03 -10.00
N GLY A 82 -10.66 -2.88 -9.31
CA GLY A 82 -9.71 -1.89 -9.78
C GLY A 82 -8.25 -2.39 -9.81
N THR A 83 -7.85 -3.23 -8.86
CA THR A 83 -6.52 -3.87 -8.85
C THR A 83 -6.41 -4.91 -9.95
N PHE A 84 -7.45 -5.73 -10.13
CA PHE A 84 -7.52 -6.69 -11.23
C PHE A 84 -7.37 -5.98 -12.59
N ASP A 85 -8.16 -4.94 -12.83
CA ASP A 85 -8.10 -4.18 -14.09
C ASP A 85 -6.74 -3.53 -14.31
N LEU A 86 -6.12 -2.98 -13.25
CA LEU A 86 -4.77 -2.41 -13.34
C LEU A 86 -3.74 -3.46 -13.76
N LEU A 87 -3.77 -4.64 -13.14
CA LEU A 87 -2.85 -5.74 -13.47
C LEU A 87 -3.15 -6.33 -14.84
N ALA A 88 -4.40 -6.75 -15.10
CA ALA A 88 -4.79 -7.47 -16.31
C ALA A 88 -4.76 -6.59 -17.57
N HIS A 89 -5.15 -5.33 -17.46
CA HIS A 89 -5.36 -4.44 -18.61
C HIS A 89 -4.53 -3.16 -18.58
N GLY A 90 -4.02 -2.75 -17.42
CA GLY A 90 -3.16 -1.59 -17.26
C GLY A 90 -1.69 -1.93 -17.46
N MET A 91 -1.09 -2.69 -16.55
CA MET A 91 0.34 -2.99 -16.52
C MET A 91 0.80 -3.82 -17.73
N THR A 92 -0.07 -4.70 -18.24
CA THR A 92 0.22 -5.51 -19.44
C THR A 92 0.45 -4.67 -20.69
N ARG A 93 -0.14 -3.47 -20.81
CA ARG A 93 0.12 -2.52 -21.92
C ARG A 93 1.57 -2.03 -21.93
N TYR A 94 2.25 -2.10 -20.80
CA TYR A 94 3.63 -1.65 -20.64
C TYR A 94 4.61 -2.82 -20.52
N GLY A 95 4.17 -4.02 -20.95
CA GLY A 95 5.03 -5.20 -21.08
C GLY A 95 5.23 -5.98 -19.78
N VAL A 96 4.45 -5.73 -18.73
CA VAL A 96 4.43 -6.56 -17.52
C VAL A 96 3.60 -7.82 -17.80
N GLN A 97 4.12 -8.99 -17.39
CA GLN A 97 3.41 -10.26 -17.48
C GLN A 97 2.66 -10.52 -16.17
N VAL A 98 1.45 -11.08 -16.23
CA VAL A 98 0.64 -11.34 -15.03
C VAL A 98 0.02 -12.73 -15.12
N ASP A 99 0.23 -13.57 -14.10
CA ASP A 99 -0.50 -14.80 -13.87
C ASP A 99 -1.37 -14.68 -12.64
N PHE A 100 -2.65 -15.05 -12.78
CA PHE A 100 -3.61 -15.06 -11.69
C PHE A 100 -3.81 -16.49 -11.19
N VAL A 101 -3.73 -16.70 -9.86
CA VAL A 101 -3.84 -18.02 -9.24
C VAL A 101 -4.66 -17.98 -7.94
N ASP A 102 -5.21 -19.11 -7.54
CA ASP A 102 -5.81 -19.24 -6.21
C ASP A 102 -4.71 -19.23 -5.14
N MET A 103 -4.57 -18.11 -4.42
CA MET A 103 -3.55 -17.92 -3.38
C MET A 103 -3.81 -18.77 -2.12
N THR A 104 -4.95 -19.47 -2.03
CA THR A 104 -5.20 -20.44 -0.94
C THR A 104 -4.50 -21.77 -1.19
N ASP A 105 -4.02 -22.02 -2.40
CA ASP A 105 -3.27 -23.20 -2.81
C ASP A 105 -1.79 -22.84 -3.08
N LEU A 106 -0.94 -23.12 -2.11
CA LEU A 106 0.50 -22.80 -2.20
C LEU A 106 1.22 -23.53 -3.34
N GLU A 107 0.74 -24.70 -3.76
CA GLU A 107 1.33 -25.44 -4.88
C GLU A 107 1.04 -24.72 -6.21
N GLN A 108 -0.16 -24.17 -6.38
CA GLN A 108 -0.46 -23.34 -7.54
C GLN A 108 0.41 -22.07 -7.57
N VAL A 109 0.60 -21.41 -6.41
CA VAL A 109 1.50 -20.25 -6.30
C VAL A 109 2.90 -20.64 -6.75
N ARG A 110 3.44 -21.76 -6.25
CA ARG A 110 4.78 -22.25 -6.60
C ARG A 110 4.91 -22.56 -8.09
N ALA A 111 3.89 -23.19 -8.68
CA ALA A 111 3.93 -23.67 -10.06
C ALA A 111 4.01 -22.55 -11.12
N VAL A 112 3.51 -21.35 -10.80
CA VAL A 112 3.50 -20.20 -11.73
C VAL A 112 4.66 -19.23 -11.53
N MET A 113 5.52 -19.46 -10.52
CA MET A 113 6.69 -18.61 -10.28
C MET A 113 7.71 -18.77 -11.43
N LYS A 114 8.21 -17.64 -11.93
CA LYS A 114 9.19 -17.56 -13.03
C LYS A 114 10.44 -16.82 -12.56
N ASP A 115 11.54 -16.97 -13.31
CA ASP A 115 12.80 -16.27 -12.98
C ASP A 115 12.65 -14.74 -13.00
N ASN A 116 11.77 -14.23 -13.85
CA ASN A 116 11.46 -12.81 -13.95
C ASN A 116 10.29 -12.35 -13.03
N THR A 117 9.80 -13.21 -12.13
CA THR A 117 8.80 -12.82 -11.13
C THR A 117 9.41 -11.79 -10.18
N ARG A 118 8.78 -10.62 -10.07
CA ARG A 118 9.22 -9.51 -9.21
C ARG A 118 8.25 -9.21 -8.09
N VAL A 119 6.95 -9.40 -8.33
CA VAL A 119 5.90 -9.12 -7.35
C VAL A 119 4.98 -10.32 -7.21
N VAL A 120 4.66 -10.67 -5.97
CA VAL A 120 3.54 -11.53 -5.60
C VAL A 120 2.52 -10.66 -4.91
N TYR A 121 1.33 -10.50 -5.50
CA TYR A 121 0.30 -9.60 -5.04
C TYR A 121 -0.85 -10.36 -4.39
N VAL A 122 -1.10 -10.11 -3.11
CA VAL A 122 -2.11 -10.77 -2.28
C VAL A 122 -3.11 -9.75 -1.78
N GLU A 123 -4.40 -10.09 -1.76
CA GLU A 123 -5.43 -9.40 -1.01
C GLU A 123 -6.05 -10.40 -0.03
N THR A 124 -6.07 -10.10 1.28
CA THR A 124 -6.63 -11.02 2.27
C THR A 124 -7.07 -10.29 3.56
N PRO A 125 -8.33 -10.50 4.03
CA PRO A 125 -9.44 -11.15 3.34
C PRO A 125 -9.82 -10.48 2.03
N VAL A 126 -10.18 -11.24 1.01
CA VAL A 126 -10.43 -10.74 -0.34
C VAL A 126 -11.85 -10.21 -0.53
N ASN A 127 -12.01 -9.10 -1.21
CA ASN A 127 -13.31 -8.57 -1.62
C ASN A 127 -13.71 -9.17 -3.00
N PRO A 128 -14.88 -9.84 -3.17
CA PRO A 128 -15.98 -10.00 -2.20
C PRO A 128 -16.04 -11.37 -1.52
N THR A 129 -15.17 -12.31 -1.85
CA THR A 129 -15.31 -13.72 -1.50
C THR A 129 -14.87 -14.04 -0.07
N LEU A 130 -14.15 -13.14 0.58
CA LEU A 130 -13.54 -13.29 1.92
C LEU A 130 -12.58 -14.49 2.03
N LYS A 131 -12.03 -14.96 0.92
CA LYS A 131 -10.95 -15.95 0.94
C LYS A 131 -9.79 -15.46 1.79
N ILE A 132 -9.19 -16.36 2.54
CA ILE A 132 -8.01 -16.08 3.39
C ILE A 132 -6.80 -16.75 2.78
N THR A 133 -5.73 -15.99 2.62
CA THR A 133 -4.43 -16.45 2.12
C THR A 133 -3.45 -16.62 3.27
N ASP A 134 -2.68 -17.70 3.25
CA ASP A 134 -1.52 -17.88 4.13
C ASP A 134 -0.36 -16.99 3.67
N ILE A 135 -0.25 -15.81 4.29
CA ILE A 135 0.79 -14.82 3.95
C ILE A 135 2.19 -15.39 4.20
N GLU A 136 2.41 -16.14 5.29
CA GLU A 136 3.72 -16.72 5.61
C GLU A 136 4.13 -17.75 4.56
N GLY A 137 3.22 -18.63 4.15
CA GLY A 137 3.47 -19.62 3.12
C GLY A 137 3.77 -18.99 1.76
N VAL A 138 2.98 -18.01 1.33
CA VAL A 138 3.22 -17.26 0.08
C VAL A 138 4.55 -16.51 0.13
N SER A 139 4.87 -15.86 1.25
CA SER A 139 6.12 -15.12 1.42
C SER A 139 7.34 -16.05 1.37
N ALA A 140 7.26 -17.23 2.01
CA ALA A 140 8.32 -18.23 1.96
C ALA A 140 8.62 -18.67 0.51
N ILE A 141 7.57 -18.94 -0.29
CA ILE A 141 7.72 -19.30 -1.71
C ILE A 141 8.31 -18.14 -2.53
N ALA A 142 7.82 -16.93 -2.33
CA ALA A 142 8.32 -15.77 -3.06
C ALA A 142 9.80 -15.54 -2.80
N HIS A 143 10.24 -15.63 -1.54
CA HIS A 143 11.60 -15.34 -1.10
C HIS A 143 12.60 -16.47 -1.36
N GLU A 144 12.19 -17.60 -1.93
CA GLU A 144 13.14 -18.60 -2.45
C GLU A 144 14.10 -17.99 -3.48
N GLN A 145 13.67 -16.91 -4.15
CA GLN A 145 14.53 -16.12 -5.03
C GLN A 145 14.64 -14.67 -4.53
N PRO A 146 15.86 -14.20 -4.24
CA PRO A 146 16.08 -12.83 -3.77
C PRO A 146 15.57 -11.77 -4.74
N GLY A 147 15.05 -10.67 -4.17
CA GLY A 147 14.60 -9.51 -4.91
C GLY A 147 13.16 -9.58 -5.40
N ARG A 148 12.41 -10.62 -5.09
CA ARG A 148 10.94 -10.66 -5.22
C ARG A 148 10.31 -9.92 -4.04
N LEU A 149 9.20 -9.23 -4.28
CA LEU A 149 8.43 -8.50 -3.28
C LEU A 149 7.05 -9.14 -3.10
N VAL A 150 6.67 -9.39 -1.87
CA VAL A 150 5.29 -9.76 -1.51
C VAL A 150 4.55 -8.50 -1.09
N MET A 151 3.53 -8.13 -1.86
CA MET A 151 2.66 -6.99 -1.60
C MET A 151 1.30 -7.46 -1.13
N VAL A 152 0.87 -7.01 0.04
CA VAL A 152 -0.41 -7.42 0.63
C VAL A 152 -1.33 -6.22 0.75
N ASP A 153 -2.49 -6.29 0.10
CA ASP A 153 -3.60 -5.37 0.37
C ASP A 153 -4.30 -5.79 1.66
N ASN A 154 -4.07 -5.00 2.71
CA ASN A 154 -4.56 -5.25 4.07
C ASN A 154 -5.79 -4.39 4.42
N THR A 155 -6.50 -3.91 3.41
CA THR A 155 -7.60 -2.95 3.56
C THR A 155 -8.70 -3.45 4.50
N PHE A 156 -9.11 -4.71 4.39
CA PHE A 156 -10.21 -5.26 5.17
C PHE A 156 -9.83 -5.61 6.61
N SER A 157 -8.63 -6.12 6.83
CA SER A 157 -8.15 -6.42 8.18
C SER A 157 -7.74 -5.15 8.93
N SER A 158 -7.20 -4.16 8.27
CA SER A 158 -6.50 -3.01 8.87
C SER A 158 -5.30 -3.42 9.73
N PRO A 159 -4.42 -2.50 10.13
CA PRO A 159 -3.27 -2.83 10.99
C PRO A 159 -3.66 -3.31 12.40
N TYR A 160 -4.94 -3.17 12.76
CA TYR A 160 -5.44 -3.65 14.05
C TYR A 160 -5.60 -5.17 14.10
N LEU A 161 -6.17 -5.77 13.04
CA LEU A 161 -6.43 -7.21 13.01
C LEU A 161 -5.28 -8.03 12.40
N GLN A 162 -4.52 -7.45 11.48
CA GLN A 162 -3.45 -8.16 10.76
C GLN A 162 -2.28 -7.22 10.46
N GLN A 163 -1.06 -7.70 10.65
CA GLN A 163 0.18 -7.00 10.32
C GLN A 163 1.01 -7.85 9.36
N PRO A 164 0.78 -7.75 8.03
CA PRO A 164 1.41 -8.62 7.03
C PRO A 164 2.94 -8.61 7.04
N LEU A 165 3.58 -7.49 7.40
CA LEU A 165 5.04 -7.41 7.50
C LEU A 165 5.60 -8.40 8.53
N LYS A 166 4.87 -8.70 9.61
CA LYS A 166 5.27 -9.71 10.60
C LYS A 166 5.12 -11.15 10.08
N LEU A 167 4.35 -11.32 9.00
CA LEU A 167 4.09 -12.59 8.33
C LEU A 167 4.95 -12.75 7.06
N GLY A 168 5.98 -11.92 6.90
CA GLY A 168 6.94 -12.02 5.81
C GLY A 168 6.63 -11.19 4.56
N ALA A 169 5.54 -10.42 4.52
CA ALA A 169 5.31 -9.47 3.43
C ALA A 169 6.35 -8.33 3.44
N ASP A 170 6.66 -7.77 2.27
CA ASP A 170 7.58 -6.65 2.09
C ASP A 170 6.87 -5.31 2.06
N VAL A 171 5.65 -5.30 1.50
CA VAL A 171 4.85 -4.09 1.28
C VAL A 171 3.41 -4.36 1.69
N VAL A 172 2.85 -3.42 2.45
CA VAL A 172 1.44 -3.42 2.82
C VAL A 172 0.74 -2.24 2.16
N LEU A 173 -0.41 -2.51 1.58
CA LEU A 173 -1.24 -1.55 0.88
C LEU A 173 -2.57 -1.38 1.59
N HIS A 174 -3.10 -0.16 1.58
CA HIS A 174 -4.42 0.13 2.13
C HIS A 174 -5.22 1.08 1.25
N SER A 175 -6.50 0.77 1.08
CA SER A 175 -7.48 1.81 0.85
C SER A 175 -7.89 2.41 2.20
N ALA A 176 -7.27 3.52 2.58
CA ALA A 176 -7.62 4.21 3.83
C ALA A 176 -9.05 4.77 3.83
N THR A 177 -9.68 4.84 2.67
CA THR A 177 -11.09 5.13 2.44
C THR A 177 -12.02 4.29 3.31
N LYS A 178 -11.59 3.04 3.64
CA LYS A 178 -12.38 2.05 4.36
C LYS A 178 -12.18 2.18 5.88
N TYR A 179 -11.70 1.16 6.54
CA TYR A 179 -11.65 1.09 8.01
C TYR A 179 -10.67 2.06 8.66
N ILE A 180 -9.54 2.38 8.02
CA ILE A 180 -8.54 3.33 8.57
C ILE A 180 -9.18 4.69 8.81
N ASN A 181 -9.85 5.28 7.82
CA ASN A 181 -10.64 6.50 8.00
C ASN A 181 -11.95 6.21 8.75
N GLY A 182 -12.74 5.23 8.27
CA GLY A 182 -13.91 4.66 8.93
C GLY A 182 -15.15 5.55 8.99
N HIS A 183 -15.19 6.71 8.31
CA HIS A 183 -16.27 7.69 8.39
C HIS A 183 -16.96 7.96 7.04
N GLY A 184 -16.47 7.37 5.93
CA GLY A 184 -17.07 7.50 4.60
C GLY A 184 -16.98 8.89 3.97
N ASP A 185 -16.04 9.71 4.43
CA ASP A 185 -15.91 11.14 4.06
C ASP A 185 -14.57 11.46 3.38
N VAL A 186 -13.66 10.47 3.23
CA VAL A 186 -12.34 10.65 2.59
C VAL A 186 -12.02 9.46 1.69
N VAL A 187 -11.44 9.74 0.53
CA VAL A 187 -10.79 8.76 -0.34
C VAL A 187 -9.29 8.91 -0.18
N ALA A 188 -8.61 7.82 0.22
CA ALA A 188 -7.16 7.83 0.44
C ALA A 188 -6.57 6.43 0.37
N GLY A 189 -5.23 6.34 0.32
CA GLY A 189 -4.49 5.09 0.36
C GLY A 189 -3.17 5.21 1.11
N PHE A 190 -2.58 4.06 1.50
CA PHE A 190 -1.24 3.97 2.06
C PHE A 190 -0.43 2.89 1.36
N VAL A 191 0.88 3.16 1.26
CA VAL A 191 1.92 2.17 1.01
C VAL A 191 2.79 2.13 2.26
N CYS A 192 2.99 0.95 2.85
CA CYS A 192 3.82 0.73 4.03
C CYS A 192 4.90 -0.31 3.70
N GLY A 193 6.12 -0.13 4.19
CA GLY A 193 7.22 -1.08 3.92
C GLY A 193 8.56 -0.61 4.51
N SER A 194 9.66 -1.09 3.93
CA SER A 194 11.00 -0.62 4.30
C SER A 194 11.18 0.86 3.98
N ARG A 195 12.07 1.55 4.69
CA ARG A 195 12.37 2.98 4.42
C ARG A 195 12.88 3.18 3.00
N GLU A 196 13.69 2.27 2.52
CA GLU A 196 14.30 2.29 1.19
C GLU A 196 13.21 2.22 0.12
N PHE A 197 12.34 1.22 0.17
CA PHE A 197 11.26 1.06 -0.80
C PHE A 197 10.26 2.22 -0.76
N ILE A 198 9.88 2.68 0.42
CA ILE A 198 8.97 3.83 0.56
C ILE A 198 9.59 5.13 0.00
N HIS A 199 10.91 5.31 0.14
CA HIS A 199 11.61 6.43 -0.48
C HIS A 199 11.55 6.35 -2.02
N GLU A 200 11.77 5.17 -2.59
CA GLU A 200 11.64 4.95 -4.04
C GLU A 200 10.21 5.19 -4.53
N VAL A 201 9.19 4.69 -3.80
CA VAL A 201 7.78 4.95 -4.11
C VAL A 201 7.47 6.46 -4.04
N ALA A 202 8.01 7.17 -3.05
CA ALA A 202 7.81 8.61 -2.93
C ALA A 202 8.45 9.39 -4.09
N ASP A 203 9.68 9.05 -4.47
CA ASP A 203 10.43 9.78 -5.50
C ASP A 203 9.97 9.44 -6.93
N PHE A 204 9.77 8.16 -7.23
CA PHE A 204 9.34 7.74 -8.56
C PHE A 204 7.82 7.54 -8.65
N GLY A 205 7.26 6.62 -7.89
CA GLY A 205 5.85 6.21 -8.00
C GLY A 205 4.87 7.34 -7.72
N MET A 206 5.13 8.12 -6.68
CA MET A 206 4.24 9.20 -6.26
C MET A 206 4.57 10.52 -6.96
N LYS A 207 5.81 10.99 -6.84
CA LYS A 207 6.21 12.31 -7.33
C LYS A 207 6.19 12.40 -8.85
N THR A 208 6.65 11.34 -9.54
CA THR A 208 6.91 11.34 -10.98
C THR A 208 5.81 10.63 -11.76
N ALA A 209 5.45 9.40 -11.39
CA ALA A 209 4.55 8.57 -12.19
C ALA A 209 3.06 8.92 -11.98
N THR A 210 2.58 8.98 -10.73
CA THR A 210 1.14 9.12 -10.47
C THR A 210 0.70 10.51 -10.04
N GLY A 211 1.52 11.24 -9.29
CA GLY A 211 1.11 12.51 -8.68
C GLY A 211 -0.02 12.38 -7.65
N SER A 212 -0.32 11.17 -7.17
CA SER A 212 -1.47 10.84 -6.32
C SER A 212 -1.28 11.31 -4.88
N VAL A 213 -1.18 12.62 -4.67
CA VAL A 213 -1.01 13.22 -3.34
C VAL A 213 -2.34 13.48 -2.67
N LEU A 214 -2.42 13.23 -1.36
CA LEU A 214 -3.60 13.56 -0.55
C LEU A 214 -3.54 15.00 -0.04
N SER A 215 -4.71 15.64 0.00
CA SER A 215 -4.88 16.95 0.66
C SER A 215 -4.53 16.87 2.16
N PRO A 216 -3.80 17.84 2.74
CA PRO A 216 -3.54 17.88 4.18
C PRO A 216 -4.82 17.95 5.04
N HIS A 217 -5.90 18.51 4.52
CA HIS A 217 -7.21 18.51 5.19
C HIS A 217 -7.75 17.08 5.33
N ASP A 218 -7.70 16.29 4.26
CA ASP A 218 -8.16 14.91 4.29
C ASP A 218 -7.24 14.04 5.17
N ALA A 219 -5.93 14.31 5.16
CA ALA A 219 -4.99 13.67 6.08
C ALA A 219 -5.36 13.94 7.54
N PHE A 220 -5.79 15.18 7.89
CA PHE A 220 -6.30 15.49 9.22
C PHE A 220 -7.56 14.67 9.57
N LEU A 221 -8.48 14.47 8.64
CA LEU A 221 -9.67 13.63 8.85
C LEU A 221 -9.28 12.17 9.11
N ILE A 222 -8.30 11.63 8.36
CA ILE A 222 -7.76 10.29 8.62
C ILE A 222 -7.12 10.20 10.01
N ALA A 223 -6.33 11.21 10.42
CA ALA A 223 -5.74 11.25 11.76
C ALA A 223 -6.80 11.22 12.87
N ARG A 224 -7.95 11.83 12.62
CA ARG A 224 -9.13 11.77 13.51
C ARG A 224 -9.76 10.37 13.49
N GLY A 225 -9.96 9.78 12.31
CA GLY A 225 -10.54 8.44 12.14
C GLY A 225 -9.72 7.35 12.83
N LEU A 226 -8.39 7.42 12.76
CA LEU A 226 -7.48 6.48 13.42
C LEU A 226 -7.68 6.39 14.95
N LYS A 227 -8.15 7.46 15.61
CA LYS A 227 -8.35 7.45 17.06
C LYS A 227 -9.41 6.45 17.55
N THR A 228 -10.27 5.99 16.66
CA THR A 228 -11.36 5.04 16.97
C THR A 228 -11.23 3.74 16.20
N LEU A 229 -10.09 3.49 15.53
CA LEU A 229 -9.93 2.30 14.69
C LEU A 229 -10.16 1.01 15.48
N GLU A 230 -9.50 0.85 16.62
CA GLU A 230 -9.62 -0.32 17.51
C GLU A 230 -11.09 -0.59 17.87
N ILE A 231 -11.76 0.38 18.49
CA ILE A 231 -13.16 0.24 18.94
C ILE A 231 -14.10 -0.10 17.77
N ARG A 232 -13.87 0.50 16.61
CA ARG A 232 -14.68 0.23 15.42
C ARG A 232 -14.43 -1.17 14.88
N MET A 233 -13.18 -1.62 14.81
CA MET A 233 -12.85 -2.97 14.33
C MET A 233 -13.41 -4.05 15.26
N GLU A 234 -13.29 -3.90 16.58
CA GLU A 234 -13.91 -4.82 17.55
C GLU A 234 -15.42 -4.92 17.34
N ARG A 235 -16.10 -3.77 17.19
CA ARG A 235 -17.54 -3.75 16.98
C ARG A 235 -17.93 -4.36 15.63
N HIS A 236 -17.19 -4.08 14.56
CA HIS A 236 -17.44 -4.66 13.24
C HIS A 236 -17.29 -6.17 13.27
N CYS A 237 -16.22 -6.71 13.86
CA CYS A 237 -16.01 -8.16 13.99
C CYS A 237 -17.13 -8.82 14.80
N ALA A 238 -17.48 -8.27 15.96
CA ALA A 238 -18.54 -8.81 16.79
C ALA A 238 -19.93 -8.76 16.11
N SER A 239 -20.19 -7.73 15.31
CA SER A 239 -21.45 -7.62 14.56
C SER A 239 -21.47 -8.57 13.36
N ALA A 240 -20.36 -8.69 12.62
CA ALA A 240 -20.24 -9.60 11.50
C ALA A 240 -20.42 -11.06 11.92
N GLN A 241 -19.82 -11.46 13.06
CA GLN A 241 -19.97 -12.79 13.61
C GLN A 241 -21.45 -13.14 13.87
N LYS A 242 -22.19 -12.22 14.52
CA LYS A 242 -23.62 -12.42 14.78
C LYS A 242 -24.47 -12.54 13.51
N VAL A 243 -24.12 -11.77 12.48
CA VAL A 243 -24.82 -11.84 11.19
C VAL A 243 -24.52 -13.15 10.47
N ALA A 244 -23.27 -13.65 10.56
CA ALA A 244 -22.87 -14.90 9.94
C ALA A 244 -23.50 -16.14 10.62
N GLU A 245 -23.80 -16.03 11.90
CA GLU A 245 -24.45 -17.10 12.69
C GLU A 245 -25.98 -17.11 12.57
N PHE A 246 -26.59 -16.04 12.07
CA PHE A 246 -28.03 -15.89 11.86
C PHE A 246 -28.44 -16.56 10.55
#